data_c2c4039cdce0e7c021085bebe258c6b5
#
_entry.id   c2c4039cdce0e7c021085bebe258c6b5
#
_cell.length_a   1.000
_cell.length_b   1.000
_cell.length_c   1.000
_cell.angle_alpha   90.00
_cell.angle_beta   90.00
_cell.angle_gamma   90.00
#
_symmetry.space_group_name_H-M   'P 1'
#
loop_
_entity.id
_entity.type
_entity.pdbx_description
1 polymer ?
#
loop_
_entity_poly.entity_id
_entity_poly.type
_entity_poly.pdbx_seq_one_letter_code
_entity_poly.pdbx_strand_id
1 'polypeptide(L)'
;MNFVKHSNLEGQHAFLGASTYHWINYTEEKVADAYAKYRAVQRGTVLHSFAAQCIKLGQRLPKSQKTLNMYVNDAIGYKMTPEQILYYSPNCFGTADAISFRGDMLRIHDLKTGESPTHMEQLMIYAALFC
;
A
#
# COMPACT_ATOMS: atom_id res chain seq x y z
N MET A 1 -24.43 -31.41 -13.95
CA MET A 1 -24.04 -30.93 -12.64
C MET A 1 -24.02 -29.41 -12.65
N ASN A 2 -24.70 -28.79 -11.72
CA ASN A 2 -24.76 -27.33 -11.65
C ASN A 2 -23.93 -26.83 -10.48
N PHE A 3 -23.05 -25.88 -10.76
CA PHE A 3 -22.21 -25.24 -9.73
C PHE A 3 -22.80 -23.88 -9.38
N VAL A 4 -22.79 -23.56 -8.11
CA VAL A 4 -23.14 -22.23 -7.65
C VAL A 4 -22.02 -21.27 -8.02
N LYS A 5 -22.35 -20.15 -8.66
CA LYS A 5 -21.37 -19.13 -9.03
C LYS A 5 -21.20 -18.15 -7.87
N HIS A 6 -19.96 -17.89 -7.53
CA HIS A 6 -19.61 -16.92 -6.49
C HIS A 6 -18.92 -15.71 -7.14
N SER A 7 -19.68 -14.99 -7.95
CA SER A 7 -19.14 -13.88 -8.77
C SER A 7 -18.44 -12.79 -7.95
N ASN A 8 -18.88 -12.58 -6.71
CA ASN A 8 -18.27 -11.62 -5.80
C ASN A 8 -16.84 -11.99 -5.37
N LEU A 9 -16.44 -13.25 -5.60
CA LEU A 9 -15.11 -13.74 -5.23
C LEU A 9 -14.17 -13.87 -6.42
N GLU A 10 -14.64 -13.58 -7.63
CA GLU A 10 -13.81 -13.67 -8.83
C GLU A 10 -12.62 -12.72 -8.74
N GLY A 11 -11.43 -13.23 -9.12
CA GLY A 11 -10.20 -12.45 -9.08
C GLY A 11 -9.61 -12.23 -7.69
N GLN A 12 -10.23 -12.77 -6.65
CA GLN A 12 -9.73 -12.65 -5.29
C GLN A 12 -8.97 -13.90 -4.87
N HIS A 13 -7.99 -13.71 -3.96
CA HIS A 13 -7.26 -14.81 -3.35
C HIS A 13 -7.77 -15.02 -1.93
N ALA A 14 -8.17 -16.26 -1.64
CA ALA A 14 -8.66 -16.60 -0.31
C ALA A 14 -7.53 -16.57 0.72
N PHE A 15 -7.87 -16.26 1.97
CA PHE A 15 -6.93 -16.41 3.08
C PHE A 15 -6.46 -17.88 3.20
N LEU A 16 -7.40 -18.82 3.16
CA LEU A 16 -7.10 -20.25 3.15
C LEU A 16 -7.29 -20.79 1.73
N GLY A 17 -6.33 -20.54 0.87
CA GLY A 17 -6.39 -20.92 -0.52
C GLY A 17 -5.82 -22.32 -0.77
N ALA A 18 -6.31 -22.98 -1.80
CA ALA A 18 -5.88 -24.33 -2.13
C ALA A 18 -4.43 -24.39 -2.62
N SER A 19 -3.98 -23.35 -3.35
CA SER A 19 -2.62 -23.30 -3.87
C SER A 19 -1.56 -23.07 -2.78
N THR A 20 -1.96 -22.52 -1.64
CA THR A 20 -1.09 -22.28 -0.49
C THR A 20 -1.44 -23.23 0.65
N TYR A 21 -1.44 -24.49 0.37
CA TYR A 21 -2.03 -25.56 1.19
C TYR A 21 -1.40 -25.78 2.55
N HIS A 22 -0.29 -25.17 2.89
CA HIS A 22 0.43 -25.40 4.16
C HIS A 22 -0.42 -25.14 5.40
N TRP A 23 -1.47 -24.31 5.28
CA TRP A 23 -2.35 -23.99 6.40
C TRP A 23 -3.08 -25.21 6.97
N ILE A 24 -3.19 -26.30 6.22
CA ILE A 24 -3.86 -27.52 6.67
C ILE A 24 -3.21 -28.12 7.93
N ASN A 25 -1.92 -27.82 8.14
CA ASN A 25 -1.15 -28.29 9.29
C ASN A 25 -1.01 -27.24 10.40
N TYR A 26 -1.68 -26.09 10.28
CA TYR A 26 -1.55 -25.02 11.25
C TYR A 26 -2.34 -25.34 12.51
N THR A 27 -1.80 -24.95 13.67
CA THR A 27 -2.55 -24.92 14.92
C THR A 27 -3.56 -23.77 14.89
N GLU A 28 -4.54 -23.81 15.79
CA GLU A 28 -5.51 -22.71 15.89
C GLU A 28 -4.83 -21.37 16.16
N GLU A 29 -3.82 -21.36 17.01
CA GLU A 29 -3.04 -20.17 17.32
C GLU A 29 -2.33 -19.61 16.07
N LYS A 30 -1.72 -20.50 15.29
CA LYS A 30 -1.02 -20.10 14.06
C LYS A 30 -1.99 -19.55 13.01
N VAL A 31 -3.18 -20.14 12.90
CA VAL A 31 -4.21 -19.64 12.00
C VAL A 31 -4.66 -18.24 12.44
N ALA A 32 -4.87 -18.03 13.73
CA ALA A 32 -5.26 -16.73 14.26
C ALA A 32 -4.21 -15.65 13.97
N ASP A 33 -2.93 -15.97 14.18
CA ASP A 33 -1.82 -15.04 13.89
C ASP A 33 -1.73 -14.73 12.41
N ALA A 34 -1.83 -15.74 11.55
CA ALA A 34 -1.79 -15.57 10.11
C ALA A 34 -2.97 -14.73 9.61
N TYR A 35 -4.16 -14.93 10.19
CA TYR A 35 -5.34 -14.15 9.82
C TYR A 35 -5.20 -12.69 10.24
N ALA A 36 -4.63 -12.42 11.41
CA ALA A 36 -4.38 -11.07 11.86
C ALA A 36 -3.44 -10.32 10.87
N LYS A 37 -2.38 -10.99 10.40
CA LYS A 37 -1.47 -10.42 9.40
C LYS A 37 -2.18 -10.18 8.07
N TYR A 38 -2.99 -11.13 7.62
CA TYR A 38 -3.76 -11.00 6.38
C TYR A 38 -4.69 -9.80 6.44
N ARG A 39 -5.41 -9.62 7.54
CA ARG A 39 -6.30 -8.48 7.72
C ARG A 39 -5.55 -7.15 7.74
N ALA A 40 -4.38 -7.12 8.36
CA ALA A 40 -3.55 -5.92 8.39
C ALA A 40 -3.09 -5.51 6.99
N VAL A 41 -2.68 -6.48 6.15
CA VAL A 41 -2.28 -6.23 4.77
C VAL A 41 -3.47 -5.71 3.95
N GLN A 42 -4.64 -6.32 4.08
CA GLN A 42 -5.84 -5.85 3.37
C GLN A 42 -6.21 -4.43 3.77
N ARG A 43 -6.17 -4.12 5.06
CA ARG A 43 -6.47 -2.78 5.57
C ARG A 43 -5.48 -1.76 5.00
N GLY A 44 -4.20 -2.12 4.99
CA GLY A 44 -3.16 -1.27 4.40
C GLY A 44 -3.41 -0.99 2.93
N THR A 45 -3.78 -2.01 2.15
CA THR A 45 -4.09 -1.86 0.72
C THR A 45 -5.25 -0.90 0.50
N VAL A 46 -6.33 -1.04 1.28
CA VAL A 46 -7.51 -0.16 1.18
C VAL A 46 -7.13 1.28 1.52
N LEU A 47 -6.36 1.49 2.59
CA LEU A 47 -5.94 2.83 3.01
C LEU A 47 -5.03 3.50 1.99
N HIS A 48 -4.09 2.75 1.40
CA HIS A 48 -3.22 3.28 0.35
C HIS A 48 -4.03 3.69 -0.89
N SER A 49 -4.96 2.85 -1.32
CA SER A 49 -5.82 3.15 -2.48
C SER A 49 -6.70 4.37 -2.23
N PHE A 50 -7.27 4.47 -1.04
CA PHE A 50 -8.09 5.62 -0.65
C PHE A 50 -7.25 6.90 -0.65
N ALA A 51 -6.06 6.85 -0.07
CA ALA A 51 -5.16 8.01 -0.03
C ALA A 51 -4.77 8.47 -1.44
N ALA A 52 -4.43 7.52 -2.32
CA ALA A 52 -4.07 7.85 -3.71
C ALA A 52 -5.23 8.52 -4.44
N GLN A 53 -6.46 8.05 -4.27
CA GLN A 53 -7.64 8.66 -4.86
C GLN A 53 -7.86 10.07 -4.35
N CYS A 54 -7.75 10.30 -3.05
CA CYS A 54 -7.88 11.63 -2.46
C CYS A 54 -6.84 12.60 -3.05
N ILE A 55 -5.60 12.15 -3.20
CA ILE A 55 -4.53 12.97 -3.76
C ILE A 55 -4.82 13.29 -5.24
N LYS A 56 -5.22 12.30 -6.03
CA LYS A 56 -5.55 12.49 -7.45
C LYS A 56 -6.68 13.50 -7.64
N LEU A 57 -7.69 13.44 -6.79
CA LEU A 57 -8.86 14.31 -6.87
C LEU A 57 -8.65 15.66 -6.18
N GLY A 58 -7.54 15.83 -5.46
CA GLY A 58 -7.32 17.03 -4.67
C GLY A 58 -8.28 17.16 -3.49
N GLN A 59 -8.83 16.05 -3.02
CA GLN A 59 -9.82 16.03 -1.95
C GLN A 59 -9.13 15.96 -0.61
N ARG A 60 -9.03 17.11 0.08
CA ARG A 60 -8.42 17.17 1.39
C ARG A 60 -9.28 16.45 2.43
N LEU A 61 -8.61 15.83 3.39
CA LEU A 61 -9.27 15.20 4.54
C LEU A 61 -9.36 16.20 5.71
N PRO A 62 -10.27 15.98 6.68
CA PRO A 62 -10.35 16.83 7.84
C PRO A 62 -9.00 16.94 8.56
N LYS A 63 -8.67 18.14 9.01
CA LYS A 63 -7.42 18.38 9.74
C LYS A 63 -7.43 17.59 11.04
N SER A 64 -6.47 16.70 11.22
CA SER A 64 -6.33 15.90 12.43
C SER A 64 -4.89 15.43 12.56
N GLN A 65 -4.57 14.78 13.68
CA GLN A 65 -3.25 14.21 13.92
C GLN A 65 -3.13 12.76 13.41
N LYS A 66 -4.18 12.23 12.76
CA LYS A 66 -4.11 10.90 12.16
C LYS A 66 -3.13 10.91 10.99
N THR A 67 -2.27 9.89 10.95
CA THR A 67 -1.24 9.77 9.92
C THR A 67 -1.82 9.85 8.52
N LEU A 68 -2.92 9.14 8.26
CA LEU A 68 -3.57 9.15 6.95
C LEU A 68 -3.97 10.56 6.52
N ASN A 69 -4.64 11.30 7.40
CA ASN A 69 -5.13 12.64 7.08
C ASN A 69 -3.95 13.60 6.83
N MET A 70 -2.91 13.53 7.64
CA MET A 70 -1.72 14.35 7.46
C MET A 70 -1.00 14.01 6.15
N TYR A 71 -0.86 12.72 5.86
CA TYR A 71 -0.22 12.27 4.63
C TYR A 71 -0.94 12.79 3.38
N VAL A 72 -2.27 12.62 3.32
CA VAL A 72 -3.07 13.07 2.16
C VAL A 72 -2.98 14.57 2.01
N ASN A 73 -3.19 15.32 3.09
CA ASN A 73 -3.20 16.78 3.05
C ASN A 73 -1.83 17.36 2.67
N ASP A 74 -0.75 16.77 3.18
CA ASP A 74 0.60 17.19 2.84
C ASP A 74 0.92 16.91 1.37
N ALA A 75 0.54 15.71 0.87
CA ALA A 75 0.76 15.37 -0.52
C ALA A 75 0.02 16.34 -1.46
N ILE A 76 -1.21 16.70 -1.13
CA ILE A 76 -1.97 17.69 -1.89
C ILE A 76 -1.29 19.06 -1.81
N GLY A 77 -0.89 19.48 -0.62
CA GLY A 77 -0.23 20.77 -0.39
C GLY A 77 1.07 20.92 -1.17
N TYR A 78 1.87 19.87 -1.26
CA TYR A 78 3.12 19.84 -2.04
C TYR A 78 2.90 19.46 -3.50
N LYS A 79 1.66 19.28 -3.94
CA LYS A 79 1.28 18.92 -5.31
C LYS A 79 2.02 17.66 -5.79
N MET A 80 2.04 16.65 -4.94
CA MET A 80 2.71 15.38 -5.21
C MET A 80 1.88 14.48 -6.13
N THR A 81 2.56 13.63 -6.89
CA THR A 81 1.94 12.61 -7.72
C THR A 81 1.83 11.31 -6.92
N PRO A 82 0.64 10.72 -6.81
CA PRO A 82 0.48 9.45 -6.09
C PRO A 82 0.83 8.25 -6.95
N GLU A 83 1.31 7.19 -6.32
CA GLU A 83 1.55 5.88 -6.93
C GLU A 83 2.37 5.97 -8.22
N GLN A 84 3.52 6.65 -8.17
CA GLN A 84 4.40 6.79 -9.31
C GLN A 84 5.39 5.63 -9.37
N ILE A 85 5.40 4.94 -10.51
CA ILE A 85 6.37 3.86 -10.75
C ILE A 85 7.74 4.51 -11.05
N LEU A 86 8.76 4.03 -10.35
CA LEU A 86 10.16 4.39 -10.57
C LEU A 86 10.88 3.15 -11.06
N TYR A 87 11.49 3.23 -12.23
CA TYR A 87 11.91 2.07 -12.98
C TYR A 87 13.39 2.16 -13.35
N TYR A 88 14.13 1.08 -13.11
CA TYR A 88 15.48 0.92 -13.60
C TYR A 88 15.55 -0.23 -14.61
N SER A 89 14.98 -1.39 -14.27
CA SER A 89 14.95 -2.56 -15.14
C SER A 89 13.74 -3.43 -14.77
N PRO A 90 13.39 -4.44 -15.59
CA PRO A 90 12.33 -5.38 -15.22
C PRO A 90 12.56 -6.08 -13.89
N ASN A 91 13.80 -6.11 -13.42
CA ASN A 91 14.16 -6.74 -12.15
C ASN A 91 14.38 -5.73 -11.01
N CYS A 92 14.26 -4.43 -11.29
CA CYS A 92 14.49 -3.39 -10.29
C CYS A 92 13.58 -2.19 -10.55
N PHE A 93 12.48 -2.13 -9.84
CA PHE A 93 11.54 -1.03 -9.91
C PHE A 93 10.73 -0.99 -8.60
N GLY A 94 9.98 0.10 -8.41
CA GLY A 94 9.11 0.23 -7.26
C GLY A 94 8.09 1.32 -7.50
N THR A 95 7.09 1.40 -6.64
CA THR A 95 6.04 2.41 -6.71
C THR A 95 6.14 3.31 -5.49
N ALA A 96 6.45 4.58 -5.70
CA ALA A 96 6.45 5.57 -4.64
C ALA A 96 5.00 5.98 -4.33
N ASP A 97 4.64 6.00 -3.05
CA ASP A 97 3.28 6.37 -2.64
C ASP A 97 2.93 7.80 -3.04
N ALA A 98 3.86 8.73 -2.85
CA ALA A 98 3.73 10.10 -3.33
C ALA A 98 5.11 10.69 -3.61
N ILE A 99 5.23 11.43 -4.72
CA ILE A 99 6.51 12.00 -5.15
C ILE A 99 6.28 13.33 -5.84
N SER A 100 7.21 14.27 -5.65
CA SER A 100 7.28 15.51 -6.43
C SER A 100 8.71 15.97 -6.60
N PHE A 101 8.96 16.67 -7.70
CA PHE A 101 10.24 17.33 -7.94
C PHE A 101 9.97 18.78 -8.36
N ARG A 102 10.34 19.72 -7.49
CA ARG A 102 10.09 21.14 -7.73
C ARG A 102 11.23 21.97 -7.15
N GLY A 103 11.67 22.97 -7.90
CA GLY A 103 12.73 23.86 -7.44
C GLY A 103 14.00 23.12 -7.04
N ASP A 104 14.35 22.09 -7.81
CA ASP A 104 15.49 21.21 -7.56
C ASP A 104 15.41 20.41 -6.26
N MET A 105 14.19 20.30 -5.69
CA MET A 105 13.95 19.50 -4.48
C MET A 105 13.10 18.28 -4.84
N LEU A 106 13.63 17.11 -4.54
CA LEU A 106 12.90 15.85 -4.65
C LEU A 106 12.24 15.54 -3.30
N ARG A 107 10.94 15.33 -3.33
CA ARG A 107 10.16 14.99 -2.13
C ARG A 107 9.47 13.66 -2.34
N ILE A 108 9.71 12.72 -1.45
CA ILE A 108 9.13 11.38 -1.49
C ILE A 108 8.48 11.10 -0.14
N HIS A 109 7.20 10.76 -0.16
CA HIS A 109 6.47 10.36 1.04
C HIS A 109 6.00 8.92 0.89
N ASP A 110 6.10 8.16 1.97
CA ASP A 110 5.64 6.78 2.04
C ASP A 110 4.65 6.66 3.19
N LEU A 111 3.48 6.09 2.90
CA LEU A 111 2.43 5.90 3.89
C LEU A 111 2.61 4.55 4.58
N LYS A 112 2.80 4.59 5.90
CA LYS A 112 2.87 3.38 6.73
C LYS A 112 1.60 3.28 7.56
N THR A 113 0.87 2.18 7.39
CA THR A 113 -0.42 1.94 8.04
C THR A 113 -0.34 0.92 9.17
N GLY A 114 0.81 0.25 9.32
CA GLY A 114 1.03 -0.75 10.36
C GLY A 114 1.94 -0.24 11.47
N GLU A 115 2.21 -1.11 12.44
CA GLU A 115 3.11 -0.81 13.57
C GLU A 115 4.53 -1.31 13.32
N SER A 116 4.81 -1.84 12.13
CA SER A 116 6.13 -2.34 11.77
C SER A 116 7.16 -1.20 11.73
N PRO A 117 8.42 -1.47 12.10
CA PRO A 117 9.47 -0.46 11.99
C PRO A 117 9.58 0.06 10.55
N THR A 118 9.79 1.38 10.43
CA THR A 118 10.00 1.99 9.11
C THR A 118 11.48 2.00 8.78
N HIS A 119 11.81 1.87 7.48
CA HIS A 119 13.17 1.85 6.99
C HIS A 119 13.37 2.95 5.96
N MET A 120 14.38 3.79 6.17
CA MET A 120 14.71 4.88 5.25
C MET A 120 15.30 4.38 3.94
N GLU A 121 15.83 3.16 3.93
CA GLU A 121 16.45 2.56 2.74
C GLU A 121 15.49 2.54 1.55
N GLN A 122 14.21 2.27 1.78
CA GLN A 122 13.20 2.27 0.72
C GLN A 122 13.13 3.64 0.03
N LEU A 123 13.11 4.72 0.80
CA LEU A 123 13.06 6.07 0.25
C LEU A 123 14.35 6.43 -0.48
N MET A 124 15.49 5.97 0.03
CA MET A 124 16.78 6.17 -0.62
C MET A 124 16.84 5.46 -1.97
N ILE A 125 16.30 4.25 -2.07
CA ILE A 125 16.21 3.52 -3.33
C ILE A 125 15.32 4.27 -4.32
N TYR A 126 14.17 4.77 -3.88
CA TYR A 126 13.29 5.55 -4.74
C TYR A 126 14.00 6.80 -5.26
N ALA A 127 14.73 7.49 -4.41
CA ALA A 127 15.51 8.67 -4.84
C ALA A 127 16.55 8.30 -5.90
N ALA A 128 17.25 7.18 -5.71
CA ALA A 128 18.23 6.69 -6.68
C ALA A 128 17.57 6.31 -8.01
N LEU A 129 16.40 5.68 -7.98
CA LEU A 129 15.66 5.32 -9.19
C LEU A 129 15.14 6.55 -9.94
N PHE A 130 14.80 7.63 -9.22
CA PHE A 130 14.38 8.88 -9.83
C PHE A 130 15.53 9.56 -10.59
N CYS A 131 16.70 9.54 -9.99
CA CYS A 131 17.88 10.10 -10.64
C CYS A 131 18.40 9.15 -11.72
#